data_fb943e7261a41aa8ce90304ba7607dca
#
_entry.id   fb943e7261a41aa8ce90304ba7607dca
#
_cell.length_a   1.000
_cell.length_b   1.000
_cell.length_c   1.000
_cell.angle_alpha   90.00
_cell.angle_beta   90.00
_cell.angle_gamma   90.00
#
_symmetry.space_group_name_H-M   'P 1'
#
loop_
_entity.id
_entity.type
_entity.pdbx_description
1 polymer ?
#
loop_
_entity_poly.entity_id
_entity_poly.type
_entity_poly.pdbx_seq_one_letter_code
_entity_poly.pdbx_strand_id
1 'polypeptide(L)'
;GDDVENILVGLLKACDYNINQAQCGIVIIDEFDKIATKGENMSITRDVSGEGVQQGLLKIVEGGIVSVPPQGGRKHPNQECIDIDTTNILFIALGAFDGLEKVIEKRLNTTRIGFTENNNKGQIKCNPLEKVETSDIRKFGIIPELLGRFPIITHTNPLSEDDMVRILNDTKSSIIKQYQKLLYMDEIDLCFTKEALRSIARQAIEAKTGARGLRKIIENVLMDIMFEYGGNQGKKKVLITEEKIKGFTRKEKVA
;
A
#
# COMPACT_ATOMS: atom_id res chain seq x y z
N GLY A 1 9.62 -4.14 21.19
CA GLY A 1 9.96 -2.72 21.44
C GLY A 1 11.22 -2.28 20.71
N ASP A 2 12.26 -3.10 20.73
CA ASP A 2 13.58 -2.75 20.18
C ASP A 2 13.58 -2.51 18.65
N ASP A 3 12.59 -3.04 17.92
CA ASP A 3 12.53 -2.91 16.46
C ASP A 3 11.90 -1.58 16.00
N VAL A 4 11.14 -0.91 16.86
CA VAL A 4 10.46 0.34 16.47
C VAL A 4 11.46 1.50 16.32
N GLU A 5 12.51 1.53 17.11
CA GLU A 5 13.59 2.53 17.02
C GLU A 5 14.37 2.41 15.68
N ASN A 6 14.35 1.24 15.03
CA ASN A 6 14.95 1.05 13.70
C ASN A 6 14.30 1.92 12.60
N ILE A 7 13.08 2.40 12.81
CA ILE A 7 12.42 3.38 11.92
C ILE A 7 13.24 4.67 11.86
N LEU A 8 13.70 5.16 13.02
CA LEU A 8 14.53 6.36 13.10
C LEU A 8 15.96 6.11 12.58
N VAL A 9 16.49 4.90 12.76
CA VAL A 9 17.76 4.50 12.11
C VAL A 9 17.65 4.54 10.59
N GLY A 10 16.53 4.07 10.04
CA GLY A 10 16.24 4.17 8.61
C GLY A 10 16.20 5.62 8.12
N LEU A 11 15.57 6.50 8.89
CA LEU A 11 15.50 7.93 8.59
C LEU A 11 16.89 8.60 8.64
N LEU A 12 17.71 8.28 9.66
CA LEU A 12 19.11 8.76 9.76
C LEU A 12 19.95 8.33 8.57
N LYS A 13 19.85 7.06 8.18
CA LYS A 13 20.56 6.54 6.99
C LYS A 13 20.16 7.24 5.71
N ALA A 14 18.88 7.57 5.55
CA ALA A 14 18.36 8.24 4.36
C ALA A 14 18.87 9.69 4.19
N CYS A 15 19.34 10.30 5.28
CA CYS A 15 19.92 11.66 5.28
C CYS A 15 21.39 11.68 5.65
N ASP A 16 22.12 10.58 5.41
CA ASP A 16 23.56 10.46 5.69
C ASP A 16 23.94 10.87 7.13
N TYR A 17 23.10 10.49 8.10
CA TYR A 17 23.24 10.81 9.52
C TYR A 17 23.21 12.32 9.85
N ASN A 18 22.65 13.14 8.98
CA ASN A 18 22.40 14.55 9.28
C ASN A 18 21.17 14.68 10.20
N ILE A 19 21.42 14.90 11.49
CA ILE A 19 20.38 14.96 12.52
C ILE A 19 19.36 16.07 12.23
N ASN A 20 19.79 17.25 11.79
CA ASN A 20 18.90 18.37 11.51
C ASN A 20 17.94 18.06 10.35
N GLN A 21 18.38 17.33 9.33
CA GLN A 21 17.51 16.85 8.25
C GLN A 21 16.58 15.75 8.72
N ALA A 22 17.06 14.79 9.52
CA ALA A 22 16.25 13.71 10.07
C ALA A 22 15.09 14.25 10.89
N GLN A 23 15.31 15.25 11.74
CA GLN A 23 14.29 15.86 12.60
C GLN A 23 13.17 16.60 11.83
N CYS A 24 13.36 16.89 10.54
CA CYS A 24 12.35 17.46 9.64
C CYS A 24 11.92 16.47 8.55
N GLY A 25 12.14 15.20 8.76
CA GLY A 25 11.89 14.13 7.80
C GLY A 25 10.43 13.69 7.73
N ILE A 26 10.17 12.78 6.80
CA ILE A 26 8.87 12.11 6.63
C ILE A 26 9.08 10.61 6.82
N VAL A 27 8.30 10.02 7.71
CA VAL A 27 8.29 8.57 7.97
C VAL A 27 6.97 7.99 7.49
N ILE A 28 7.04 7.01 6.61
CA ILE A 28 5.87 6.26 6.14
C ILE A 28 5.90 4.88 6.76
N ILE A 29 4.84 4.53 7.49
CA ILE A 29 4.64 3.21 8.12
C ILE A 29 3.60 2.48 7.28
N ASP A 30 4.03 1.50 6.51
CA ASP A 30 3.13 0.67 5.69
C ASP A 30 2.61 -0.54 6.50
N GLU A 31 1.49 -1.10 6.04
CA GLU A 31 0.81 -2.23 6.70
C GLU A 31 0.46 -1.97 8.18
N PHE A 32 0.10 -0.73 8.50
CA PHE A 32 -0.22 -0.31 9.86
C PHE A 32 -1.39 -1.08 10.48
N ASP A 33 -2.31 -1.59 9.67
CA ASP A 33 -3.42 -2.45 10.10
C ASP A 33 -2.96 -3.80 10.69
N LYS A 34 -1.72 -4.25 10.40
CA LYS A 34 -1.19 -5.52 10.91
C LYS A 34 -0.80 -5.48 12.39
N ILE A 35 -0.60 -4.29 12.94
CA ILE A 35 -0.33 -4.13 14.37
C ILE A 35 -1.62 -4.04 15.21
N ALA A 36 -2.79 -4.04 14.57
CA ALA A 36 -4.07 -4.01 15.27
C ALA A 36 -4.25 -5.27 16.11
N THR A 37 -4.66 -5.09 17.37
CA THR A 37 -5.01 -6.20 18.25
C THR A 37 -6.38 -6.74 17.86
N LYS A 38 -6.46 -8.01 17.44
CA LYS A 38 -7.74 -8.66 17.15
C LYS A 38 -8.49 -8.91 18.45
N GLY A 39 -9.37 -7.99 18.80
CA GLY A 39 -10.34 -8.18 19.88
C GLY A 39 -11.51 -9.01 19.37
N GLU A 40 -11.66 -10.23 19.90
CA GLU A 40 -12.91 -10.98 20.10
C GLU A 40 -12.74 -12.51 20.17
N ASN A 41 -11.53 -13.04 20.19
CA ASN A 41 -11.36 -14.39 20.74
C ASN A 41 -10.61 -14.24 22.07
N MET A 42 -11.34 -14.33 23.18
CA MET A 42 -10.81 -14.55 24.53
C MET A 42 -10.16 -15.95 24.62
N SER A 43 -9.18 -16.19 23.81
CA SER A 43 -8.10 -17.10 24.10
C SER A 43 -7.24 -16.40 25.12
N ILE A 44 -7.05 -17.01 26.27
CA ILE A 44 -6.37 -16.53 27.49
C ILE A 44 -4.91 -16.07 27.26
N THR A 45 -4.38 -16.18 26.07
CA THR A 45 -3.14 -15.56 25.61
C THR A 45 -3.44 -14.20 25.01
N ARG A 46 -3.35 -13.18 25.88
CA ARG A 46 -3.24 -11.78 25.47
C ARG A 46 -2.27 -11.69 24.30
N ASP A 47 -2.72 -11.18 23.15
CA ASP A 47 -1.81 -10.97 22.01
C ASP A 47 -0.90 -9.77 22.33
N VAL A 48 0.12 -10.06 23.16
CA VAL A 48 1.07 -9.07 23.72
C VAL A 48 1.91 -8.46 22.61
N SER A 49 1.98 -9.10 21.42
CA SER A 49 2.84 -8.68 20.33
C SER A 49 2.33 -7.41 19.63
N GLY A 50 1.06 -7.35 19.27
CA GLY A 50 0.47 -6.18 18.58
C GLY A 50 0.40 -4.94 19.48
N GLU A 51 -0.07 -5.09 20.72
CA GLU A 51 -0.14 -3.99 21.69
C GLU A 51 1.26 -3.45 22.02
N GLY A 52 2.24 -4.33 22.23
CA GLY A 52 3.62 -3.93 22.51
C GLY A 52 4.27 -3.11 21.38
N VAL A 53 3.96 -3.43 20.11
CA VAL A 53 4.42 -2.64 18.96
C VAL A 53 3.74 -1.28 18.92
N GLN A 54 2.42 -1.21 19.17
CA GLN A 54 1.69 0.05 19.22
C GLN A 54 2.21 0.96 20.35
N GLN A 55 2.51 0.42 21.53
CA GLN A 55 3.12 1.14 22.65
C GLN A 55 4.55 1.62 22.31
N GLY A 56 5.32 0.82 21.57
CA GLY A 56 6.63 1.22 21.07
C GLY A 56 6.54 2.39 20.10
N LEU A 57 5.62 2.32 19.12
CA LEU A 57 5.38 3.40 18.15
C LEU A 57 4.93 4.69 18.85
N LEU A 58 4.12 4.60 19.89
CA LEU A 58 3.65 5.76 20.62
C LEU A 58 4.82 6.62 21.12
N LYS A 59 5.89 6.01 21.63
CA LYS A 59 7.09 6.71 22.12
C LYS A 59 7.76 7.58 21.05
N ILE A 60 7.63 7.19 19.79
CA ILE A 60 8.25 7.90 18.65
C ILE A 60 7.32 9.01 18.13
N VAL A 61 6.01 8.71 18.04
CA VAL A 61 5.04 9.65 17.46
C VAL A 61 4.53 10.70 18.45
N GLU A 62 4.80 10.54 19.75
CA GLU A 62 4.43 11.52 20.78
C GLU A 62 5.19 12.85 20.64
N GLY A 63 6.33 12.82 20.00
CA GLY A 63 7.27 13.92 19.96
C GLY A 63 8.20 13.93 21.18
N GLY A 64 9.44 14.32 20.98
CA GLY A 64 10.45 14.38 22.01
C GLY A 64 11.77 13.73 21.59
N ILE A 65 12.72 13.71 22.52
CA ILE A 65 14.07 13.20 22.26
C ILE A 65 14.07 11.68 22.42
N VAL A 66 14.45 11.00 21.36
CA VAL A 66 14.62 9.54 21.30
C VAL A 66 16.07 9.22 21.03
N SER A 67 16.71 8.47 21.93
CA SER A 67 18.09 8.01 21.76
C SER A 67 18.11 6.74 20.91
N VAL A 68 18.79 6.77 19.77
CA VAL A 68 18.81 5.71 18.77
C VAL A 68 20.24 5.16 18.59
N PRO A 69 20.46 3.83 18.62
CA PRO A 69 21.75 3.26 18.34
C PRO A 69 22.08 3.43 16.84
N PRO A 70 23.28 3.92 16.46
CA PRO A 70 23.62 4.26 15.07
C PRO A 70 23.52 3.09 14.09
N GLN A 71 23.78 1.88 14.56
CA GLN A 71 23.74 0.66 13.73
C GLN A 71 22.41 -0.09 13.81
N GLY A 72 21.47 0.36 14.63
CA GLY A 72 20.24 -0.36 14.94
C GLY A 72 20.48 -1.54 15.91
N GLY A 73 19.42 -2.28 16.23
CA GLY A 73 19.48 -3.41 17.15
C GLY A 73 19.34 -3.01 18.63
N ARG A 74 19.67 -3.94 19.54
CA ARG A 74 19.53 -3.72 20.98
C ARG A 74 20.55 -2.73 21.51
N LYS A 75 20.11 -1.81 22.36
CA LYS A 75 20.98 -0.88 23.07
C LYS A 75 21.89 -1.66 24.03
N HIS A 76 23.20 -1.49 23.86
CA HIS A 76 24.18 -1.96 24.83
C HIS A 76 24.51 -0.84 25.82
N PRO A 77 24.80 -1.13 27.10
CA PRO A 77 25.02 -0.11 28.14
C PRO A 77 26.14 0.90 27.84
N ASN A 78 27.08 0.55 26.97
CA ASN A 78 28.23 1.39 26.62
C ASN A 78 28.20 1.85 25.14
N GLN A 79 27.07 1.76 24.46
CA GLN A 79 26.97 2.17 23.07
C GLN A 79 26.58 3.65 22.98
N GLU A 80 27.35 4.43 22.24
CA GLU A 80 26.97 5.82 21.90
C GLU A 80 25.67 5.81 21.10
N CYS A 81 24.65 6.55 21.58
CA CYS A 81 23.37 6.72 20.90
C CYS A 81 23.30 8.12 20.30
N ILE A 82 22.55 8.24 19.23
CA ILE A 82 22.22 9.52 18.60
C ILE A 82 20.85 9.96 19.14
N ASP A 83 20.78 11.16 19.69
CA ASP A 83 19.55 11.76 20.15
C ASP A 83 18.84 12.48 19.00
N ILE A 84 17.58 12.13 18.75
CA ILE A 84 16.75 12.69 17.69
C ILE A 84 15.49 13.26 18.32
N ASP A 85 15.20 14.52 18.04
CA ASP A 85 13.90 15.11 18.38
C ASP A 85 12.88 14.77 17.29
N THR A 86 11.84 14.03 17.66
CA THR A 86 10.79 13.56 16.73
C THR A 86 9.62 14.52 16.60
N THR A 87 9.65 15.67 17.29
CA THR A 87 8.54 16.63 17.34
C THR A 87 8.12 17.16 15.96
N ASN A 88 9.08 17.36 15.06
CA ASN A 88 8.82 17.91 13.72
C ASN A 88 8.88 16.84 12.60
N ILE A 89 8.91 15.56 12.95
CA ILE A 89 8.86 14.48 11.97
C ILE A 89 7.40 14.23 11.59
N LEU A 90 7.11 14.21 10.29
CA LEU A 90 5.78 13.83 9.79
C LEU A 90 5.67 12.30 9.72
N PHE A 91 4.73 11.74 10.47
CA PHE A 91 4.41 10.31 10.41
C PHE A 91 3.14 10.09 9.57
N ILE A 92 3.23 9.17 8.61
CA ILE A 92 2.12 8.77 7.74
C ILE A 92 1.92 7.26 7.91
N ALA A 93 0.77 6.86 8.46
CA ALA A 93 0.41 5.45 8.62
C ALA A 93 -0.48 5.00 7.46
N LEU A 94 -0.08 3.94 6.75
CA LEU A 94 -0.81 3.36 5.63
C LEU A 94 -1.24 1.93 5.98
N GLY A 95 -2.44 1.53 5.57
CA GLY A 95 -2.93 0.16 5.76
C GLY A 95 -4.14 -0.13 4.89
N ALA A 96 -4.36 -1.40 4.58
CA ALA A 96 -5.53 -1.85 3.84
C ALA A 96 -6.79 -1.84 4.72
N PHE A 97 -6.66 -2.09 6.03
CA PHE A 97 -7.74 -2.16 7.01
C PHE A 97 -8.89 -3.06 6.54
N ASP A 98 -8.55 -4.25 6.02
CA ASP A 98 -9.53 -5.21 5.51
C ASP A 98 -10.60 -5.54 6.55
N GLY A 99 -11.85 -5.26 6.20
CA GLY A 99 -13.01 -5.44 7.08
C GLY A 99 -13.44 -4.20 7.85
N LEU A 100 -12.72 -3.08 7.79
CA LEU A 100 -13.12 -1.81 8.38
C LEU A 100 -14.45 -1.31 7.81
N GLU A 101 -14.72 -1.54 6.51
CA GLU A 101 -15.99 -1.22 5.86
C GLU A 101 -17.18 -1.83 6.59
N LYS A 102 -17.06 -3.10 7.03
CA LYS A 102 -18.12 -3.79 7.78
C LYS A 102 -18.35 -3.17 9.15
N VAL A 103 -17.30 -2.67 9.81
CA VAL A 103 -17.39 -1.97 11.10
C VAL A 103 -18.17 -0.68 10.92
N ILE A 104 -17.86 0.09 9.87
CA ILE A 104 -18.54 1.35 9.53
C ILE A 104 -20.00 1.09 9.18
N GLU A 105 -20.28 0.12 8.32
CA GLU A 105 -21.65 -0.25 7.93
C GLU A 105 -22.49 -0.65 9.16
N LYS A 106 -21.93 -1.46 10.06
CA LYS A 106 -22.59 -1.85 11.31
C LYS A 106 -22.93 -0.62 12.17
N ARG A 107 -22.02 0.35 12.31
CA ARG A 107 -22.28 1.61 13.03
C ARG A 107 -23.39 2.40 12.37
N LEU A 108 -23.34 2.60 11.06
CA LEU A 108 -24.33 3.37 10.31
C LEU A 108 -25.71 2.72 10.34
N ASN A 109 -25.79 1.38 10.32
CA ASN A 109 -27.06 0.66 10.41
C ASN A 109 -27.66 0.68 11.81
N THR A 110 -26.82 0.61 12.86
CA THR A 110 -27.29 0.67 14.27
C THR A 110 -27.90 2.05 14.60
N THR A 111 -27.38 3.12 14.00
CA THR A 111 -27.92 4.49 14.19
C THR A 111 -29.30 4.67 13.54
N ARG A 112 -29.73 3.77 12.64
CA ARG A 112 -31.03 3.81 11.96
C ARG A 112 -32.18 3.09 12.71
N ILE A 113 -31.94 2.44 13.86
CA ILE A 113 -32.96 1.77 14.68
C ILE A 113 -33.65 2.79 15.61
N GLY A 114 -34.05 3.94 15.11
CA GLY A 114 -34.83 4.94 15.81
C GLY A 114 -35.77 5.64 14.85
N PHE A 115 -37.04 5.20 14.80
CA PHE A 115 -38.18 5.91 14.24
C PHE A 115 -38.01 6.50 12.82
N THR A 116 -38.05 5.66 11.79
CA THR A 116 -38.89 5.93 10.58
C THR A 116 -38.87 4.69 9.69
N GLU A 117 -40.02 4.02 9.59
CA GLU A 117 -40.34 3.13 8.48
C GLU A 117 -40.43 3.98 7.20
N ASN A 118 -39.33 4.07 6.50
CA ASN A 118 -39.36 4.39 5.10
C ASN A 118 -38.49 3.38 4.35
N ASN A 119 -39.19 2.46 3.69
CA ASN A 119 -38.71 1.45 2.77
C ASN A 119 -38.00 2.07 1.55
N ASN A 120 -36.93 2.81 1.76
CA ASN A 120 -35.99 3.07 0.71
C ASN A 120 -34.73 2.23 1.01
N LYS A 121 -34.70 1.02 0.47
CA LYS A 121 -33.49 0.26 0.16
C LYS A 121 -32.65 1.04 -0.85
N GLY A 122 -32.36 2.31 -0.57
CA GLY A 122 -31.36 3.09 -1.25
C GLY A 122 -30.02 2.54 -0.84
N GLN A 123 -29.47 1.65 -1.65
CA GLN A 123 -28.06 1.30 -1.61
C GLN A 123 -27.29 2.60 -1.46
N ILE A 124 -26.56 2.74 -0.34
CA ILE A 124 -25.59 3.81 -0.18
C ILE A 124 -24.55 3.55 -1.26
N LYS A 125 -24.68 4.25 -2.40
CA LYS A 125 -23.67 4.24 -3.49
C LYS A 125 -22.36 4.95 -3.10
N CYS A 126 -22.23 5.39 -1.84
CA CYS A 126 -21.02 6.02 -1.34
C CYS A 126 -20.11 4.96 -0.74
N ASN A 127 -18.82 5.07 -1.00
CA ASN A 127 -17.81 4.25 -0.35
C ASN A 127 -17.95 4.39 1.19
N PRO A 128 -18.17 3.30 1.96
CA PRO A 128 -18.30 3.39 3.41
C PRO A 128 -17.11 4.11 4.08
N LEU A 129 -15.91 4.00 3.51
CA LEU A 129 -14.70 4.64 4.00
C LEU A 129 -14.76 6.17 4.00
N GLU A 130 -15.65 6.80 3.21
CA GLU A 130 -15.90 8.26 3.28
C GLU A 130 -16.44 8.72 4.64
N LYS A 131 -17.03 7.79 5.39
CA LYS A 131 -17.64 8.04 6.70
C LYS A 131 -16.85 7.40 7.85
N VAL A 132 -15.56 7.11 7.62
CA VAL A 132 -14.69 6.56 8.66
C VAL A 132 -14.54 7.55 9.82
N GLU A 133 -14.61 7.03 11.03
CA GLU A 133 -14.38 7.77 12.28
C GLU A 133 -13.29 7.08 13.09
N THR A 134 -12.67 7.84 13.99
CA THR A 134 -11.68 7.31 14.96
C THR A 134 -12.25 6.14 15.76
N SER A 135 -13.56 6.16 16.07
CA SER A 135 -14.26 5.10 16.78
C SER A 135 -14.26 3.76 16.03
N ASP A 136 -14.25 3.79 14.69
CA ASP A 136 -14.25 2.60 13.85
C ASP A 136 -12.85 1.96 13.85
N ILE A 137 -11.80 2.79 13.75
CA ILE A 137 -10.40 2.34 13.77
C ILE A 137 -10.04 1.80 15.17
N ARG A 138 -10.59 2.39 16.23
CA ARG A 138 -10.48 1.85 17.59
C ARG A 138 -11.11 0.46 17.69
N LYS A 139 -12.32 0.26 17.14
CA LYS A 139 -12.98 -1.05 17.11
C LYS A 139 -12.22 -2.06 16.24
N PHE A 140 -11.47 -1.59 15.25
CA PHE A 140 -10.60 -2.42 14.44
C PHE A 140 -9.40 -2.97 15.22
N GLY A 141 -8.98 -2.29 16.31
CA GLY A 141 -7.94 -2.77 17.22
C GLY A 141 -6.71 -1.88 17.37
N ILE A 142 -6.80 -0.61 16.96
CA ILE A 142 -5.75 0.38 17.23
C ILE A 142 -6.05 1.08 18.56
N ILE A 143 -5.03 1.21 19.43
CA ILE A 143 -5.18 1.81 20.77
C ILE A 143 -5.53 3.31 20.68
N PRO A 144 -6.37 3.81 21.58
CA PRO A 144 -6.82 5.21 21.57
C PRO A 144 -5.68 6.22 21.63
N GLU A 145 -4.64 5.93 22.42
CA GLU A 145 -3.48 6.78 22.61
C GLU A 145 -2.75 7.03 21.29
N LEU A 146 -2.55 5.96 20.51
CA LEU A 146 -1.90 6.04 19.20
C LEU A 146 -2.79 6.78 18.19
N LEU A 147 -4.11 6.54 18.20
CA LEU A 147 -5.05 7.27 17.34
C LEU A 147 -5.07 8.77 17.64
N GLY A 148 -4.88 9.16 18.90
CA GLY A 148 -4.77 10.57 19.29
C GLY A 148 -3.57 11.29 18.67
N ARG A 149 -2.55 10.54 18.20
CA ARG A 149 -1.36 11.08 17.52
C ARG A 149 -1.51 11.13 16.00
N PHE A 150 -2.55 10.47 15.46
CA PHE A 150 -2.91 10.53 14.02
C PHE A 150 -4.28 11.20 13.85
N PRO A 151 -4.38 12.53 14.05
CA PRO A 151 -5.66 13.22 14.04
C PRO A 151 -6.31 13.31 12.67
N ILE A 152 -5.53 13.17 11.60
CA ILE A 152 -6.02 13.25 10.23
C ILE A 152 -6.19 11.83 9.69
N ILE A 153 -7.45 11.46 9.39
CA ILE A 153 -7.81 10.19 8.79
C ILE A 153 -8.31 10.47 7.38
N THR A 154 -7.77 9.76 6.40
CA THR A 154 -8.20 9.85 5.01
C THR A 154 -8.21 8.47 4.37
N HIS A 155 -8.85 8.35 3.22
CA HIS A 155 -8.93 7.11 2.46
C HIS A 155 -8.58 7.37 0.99
N THR A 156 -8.21 6.31 0.28
CA THR A 156 -8.01 6.34 -1.16
C THR A 156 -9.21 5.71 -1.86
N ASN A 157 -9.56 6.25 -3.02
CA ASN A 157 -10.62 5.68 -3.85
C ASN A 157 -10.11 4.44 -4.60
N PRO A 158 -10.98 3.46 -4.89
CA PRO A 158 -10.64 2.37 -5.80
C PRO A 158 -10.21 2.92 -7.15
N LEU A 159 -9.17 2.30 -7.74
CA LEU A 159 -8.68 2.70 -9.05
C LEU A 159 -9.70 2.35 -10.15
N SER A 160 -10.04 3.32 -10.98
CA SER A 160 -10.86 3.11 -12.18
C SER A 160 -10.05 2.48 -13.31
N GLU A 161 -10.73 2.02 -14.38
CA GLU A 161 -10.06 1.52 -15.60
C GLU A 161 -9.13 2.59 -16.20
N ASP A 162 -9.59 3.84 -16.25
CA ASP A 162 -8.80 4.95 -16.79
C ASP A 162 -7.58 5.26 -15.92
N ASP A 163 -7.70 5.18 -14.59
CA ASP A 163 -6.56 5.34 -13.68
C ASP A 163 -5.51 4.25 -13.89
N MET A 164 -5.95 3.00 -14.07
CA MET A 164 -5.06 1.88 -14.38
C MET A 164 -4.32 2.10 -15.70
N VAL A 165 -5.00 2.58 -16.73
CA VAL A 165 -4.38 2.92 -18.02
C VAL A 165 -3.36 4.05 -17.86
N ARG A 166 -3.66 5.08 -17.07
CA ARG A 166 -2.71 6.16 -16.77
C ARG A 166 -1.48 5.65 -16.01
N ILE A 167 -1.66 4.75 -15.05
CA ILE A 167 -0.54 4.11 -14.34
C ILE A 167 0.35 3.34 -15.32
N LEU A 168 -0.24 2.63 -16.28
CA LEU A 168 0.49 1.86 -17.29
C LEU A 168 1.35 2.73 -18.22
N ASN A 169 0.85 3.90 -18.62
CA ASN A 169 1.43 4.69 -19.71
C ASN A 169 2.02 6.04 -19.27
N ASP A 170 1.31 6.79 -18.40
CA ASP A 170 1.58 8.22 -18.19
C ASP A 170 2.58 8.49 -17.06
N THR A 171 2.76 7.55 -16.13
CA THR A 171 3.67 7.75 -15.01
C THR A 171 5.13 7.84 -15.48
N LYS A 172 5.96 8.58 -14.73
CA LYS A 172 7.40 8.78 -15.03
C LYS A 172 8.14 7.44 -15.18
N SER A 173 7.82 6.48 -14.31
CA SER A 173 8.40 5.13 -14.30
C SER A 173 7.35 4.08 -14.70
N SER A 174 6.57 4.36 -15.77
CA SER A 174 5.53 3.43 -16.19
C SER A 174 6.11 2.06 -16.57
N ILE A 175 5.36 1.01 -16.27
CA ILE A 175 5.77 -0.37 -16.56
C ILE A 175 6.04 -0.53 -18.05
N ILE A 176 5.21 0.03 -18.90
CA ILE A 176 5.37 -0.03 -20.36
C ILE A 176 6.69 0.61 -20.80
N LYS A 177 7.00 1.82 -20.30
CA LYS A 177 8.26 2.50 -20.66
C LYS A 177 9.49 1.71 -20.20
N GLN A 178 9.41 1.02 -19.06
CA GLN A 178 10.50 0.15 -18.61
C GLN A 178 10.73 -1.01 -19.59
N TYR A 179 9.67 -1.71 -19.99
CA TYR A 179 9.79 -2.83 -20.96
C TYR A 179 10.13 -2.36 -22.37
N GLN A 180 9.61 -1.21 -22.80
CA GLN A 180 10.02 -0.61 -24.07
C GLN A 180 11.54 -0.35 -24.11
N LYS A 181 12.07 0.23 -23.02
CA LYS A 181 13.51 0.48 -22.91
C LYS A 181 14.33 -0.80 -22.87
N LEU A 182 13.85 -1.83 -22.16
CA LEU A 182 14.51 -3.13 -22.07
C LEU A 182 14.57 -3.82 -23.44
N LEU A 183 13.43 -3.93 -24.13
CA LEU A 183 13.34 -4.59 -25.44
C LEU A 183 14.00 -3.78 -26.56
N TYR A 184 14.08 -2.47 -26.42
CA TYR A 184 14.83 -1.63 -27.36
C TYR A 184 16.33 -1.94 -27.37
N MET A 185 16.91 -2.44 -26.27
CA MET A 185 18.29 -2.92 -26.22
C MET A 185 18.50 -4.17 -27.10
N ASP A 186 17.45 -4.96 -27.30
CA ASP A 186 17.42 -6.13 -28.18
C ASP A 186 16.87 -5.78 -29.59
N GLU A 187 16.90 -4.49 -29.95
CA GLU A 187 16.40 -3.96 -31.24
C GLU A 187 14.90 -4.21 -31.50
N ILE A 188 14.10 -4.43 -30.43
CA ILE A 188 12.65 -4.64 -30.51
C ILE A 188 11.92 -3.34 -30.12
N ASP A 189 11.19 -2.76 -31.07
CA ASP A 189 10.31 -1.61 -30.85
C ASP A 189 8.92 -2.09 -30.40
N LEU A 190 8.65 -2.01 -29.11
CA LEU A 190 7.41 -2.46 -28.49
C LEU A 190 6.35 -1.34 -28.46
N CYS A 191 5.18 -1.60 -29.03
CA CYS A 191 4.05 -0.69 -29.02
C CYS A 191 2.78 -1.38 -28.50
N PHE A 192 1.94 -0.63 -27.79
CA PHE A 192 0.62 -1.10 -27.32
C PHE A 192 -0.48 -0.27 -27.95
N THR A 193 -1.58 -0.91 -28.34
CA THR A 193 -2.80 -0.19 -28.72
C THR A 193 -3.55 0.27 -27.47
N LYS A 194 -4.40 1.30 -27.61
CA LYS A 194 -5.24 1.80 -26.48
C LYS A 194 -6.18 0.72 -25.96
N GLU A 195 -6.71 -0.10 -26.86
CA GLU A 195 -7.59 -1.23 -26.54
C GLU A 195 -6.85 -2.31 -25.74
N ALA A 196 -5.58 -2.56 -26.09
CA ALA A 196 -4.72 -3.47 -25.34
C ALA A 196 -4.51 -2.99 -23.90
N LEU A 197 -4.20 -1.70 -23.70
CA LEU A 197 -4.03 -1.12 -22.37
C LEU A 197 -5.30 -1.23 -21.53
N ARG A 198 -6.45 -0.96 -22.11
CA ARG A 198 -7.74 -1.12 -21.43
C ARG A 198 -8.04 -2.57 -21.09
N SER A 199 -7.70 -3.51 -21.98
CA SER A 199 -7.86 -4.94 -21.71
C SER A 199 -7.01 -5.40 -20.52
N ILE A 200 -5.75 -4.94 -20.42
CA ILE A 200 -4.87 -5.19 -19.27
C ILE A 200 -5.48 -4.62 -17.99
N ALA A 201 -5.97 -3.37 -18.04
CA ALA A 201 -6.58 -2.71 -16.89
C ALA A 201 -7.82 -3.47 -16.39
N ARG A 202 -8.71 -3.91 -17.27
CA ARG A 202 -9.90 -4.71 -16.93
C ARG A 202 -9.53 -6.03 -16.27
N GLN A 203 -8.56 -6.75 -16.81
CA GLN A 203 -8.10 -8.01 -16.21
C GLN A 203 -7.56 -7.81 -14.79
N ALA A 204 -6.81 -6.73 -14.54
CA ALA A 204 -6.31 -6.42 -13.20
C ALA A 204 -7.44 -6.09 -12.21
N ILE A 205 -8.49 -5.40 -12.66
CA ILE A 205 -9.68 -5.08 -11.86
C ILE A 205 -10.48 -6.36 -11.56
N GLU A 206 -10.74 -7.20 -12.58
CA GLU A 206 -11.46 -8.47 -12.43
C GLU A 206 -10.73 -9.43 -11.48
N ALA A 207 -9.41 -9.48 -11.56
CA ALA A 207 -8.57 -10.28 -10.67
C ALA A 207 -8.46 -9.68 -9.25
N LYS A 208 -9.00 -8.49 -9.00
CA LYS A 208 -8.90 -7.76 -7.71
C LYS A 208 -7.46 -7.56 -7.22
N THR A 209 -6.49 -7.53 -8.14
CA THR A 209 -5.06 -7.39 -7.81
C THR A 209 -4.59 -5.94 -7.78
N GLY A 210 -5.45 -5.00 -8.19
CA GLY A 210 -5.13 -3.59 -8.27
C GLY A 210 -3.95 -3.31 -9.22
N ALA A 211 -3.26 -2.21 -9.01
CA ALA A 211 -2.12 -1.81 -9.84
C ALA A 211 -0.95 -2.83 -9.81
N ARG A 212 -0.79 -3.60 -8.72
CA ARG A 212 0.24 -4.64 -8.62
C ARG A 212 0.05 -5.74 -9.66
N GLY A 213 -1.20 -6.07 -10.00
CA GLY A 213 -1.52 -7.07 -11.01
C GLY A 213 -1.15 -6.68 -12.44
N LEU A 214 -1.06 -5.39 -12.74
CA LEU A 214 -0.70 -4.89 -14.06
C LEU A 214 0.65 -5.41 -14.54
N ARG A 215 1.65 -5.43 -13.66
CA ARG A 215 2.99 -5.93 -13.97
C ARG A 215 2.94 -7.40 -14.40
N LYS A 216 2.29 -8.26 -13.60
CA LYS A 216 2.17 -9.70 -13.90
C LYS A 216 1.50 -9.95 -15.24
N ILE A 217 0.42 -9.22 -15.55
CA ILE A 217 -0.30 -9.39 -16.83
C ILE A 217 0.60 -9.01 -18.02
N ILE A 218 1.35 -7.90 -17.90
CA ILE A 218 2.28 -7.48 -18.95
C ILE A 218 3.42 -8.48 -19.11
N GLU A 219 4.02 -8.94 -18.00
CA GLU A 219 5.11 -9.92 -18.03
C GLU A 219 4.69 -11.19 -18.72
N ASN A 220 3.50 -11.71 -18.44
CA ASN A 220 2.97 -12.89 -19.11
C ASN A 220 2.85 -12.68 -20.63
N VAL A 221 2.33 -11.51 -21.05
CA VAL A 221 2.20 -11.18 -22.48
C VAL A 221 3.56 -11.03 -23.16
N LEU A 222 4.53 -10.44 -22.47
CA LEU A 222 5.86 -10.17 -23.03
C LEU A 222 6.77 -11.40 -23.02
N MET A 223 6.55 -12.36 -22.13
CA MET A 223 7.39 -13.55 -22.02
C MET A 223 7.46 -14.35 -23.33
N ASP A 224 6.32 -14.59 -23.97
CA ASP A 224 6.27 -15.28 -25.27
C ASP A 224 6.98 -14.46 -26.36
N ILE A 225 6.86 -13.13 -26.32
CA ILE A 225 7.51 -12.22 -27.26
C ILE A 225 9.03 -12.23 -27.06
N MET A 226 9.48 -12.17 -25.82
CA MET A 226 10.90 -12.24 -25.49
C MET A 226 11.51 -13.58 -25.90
N PHE A 227 10.76 -14.67 -25.76
CA PHE A 227 11.19 -16.00 -26.20
C PHE A 227 11.22 -16.13 -27.73
N GLU A 228 10.20 -15.60 -28.43
CA GLU A 228 10.10 -15.70 -29.90
C GLU A 228 11.13 -14.81 -30.62
N TYR A 229 11.42 -13.63 -30.07
CA TYR A 229 12.26 -12.62 -30.72
C TYR A 229 13.64 -12.44 -30.08
N GLY A 230 13.85 -12.98 -28.88
CA GLY A 230 15.15 -12.93 -28.18
C GLY A 230 16.24 -13.66 -28.96
N GLY A 231 17.35 -12.97 -29.24
CA GLY A 231 18.49 -13.52 -29.96
C GLY A 231 18.41 -13.43 -31.49
N ASN A 232 17.34 -12.92 -32.05
CA ASN A 232 17.25 -12.70 -33.52
C ASN A 232 17.84 -11.34 -33.89
N GLN A 233 18.83 -11.31 -34.79
CA GLN A 233 19.43 -10.06 -35.29
C GLN A 233 18.45 -9.29 -36.18
N GLY A 234 18.26 -7.98 -35.91
CA GLY A 234 17.54 -7.04 -36.75
C GLY A 234 16.39 -6.34 -36.06
N LYS A 235 16.17 -5.06 -36.41
CA LYS A 235 15.10 -4.22 -35.86
C LYS A 235 13.72 -4.79 -36.16
N LYS A 236 12.95 -5.05 -35.12
CA LYS A 236 11.58 -5.56 -35.20
C LYS A 236 10.62 -4.65 -34.49
N LYS A 237 9.44 -4.42 -35.07
CA LYS A 237 8.35 -3.70 -34.44
C LYS A 237 7.27 -4.68 -34.02
N VAL A 238 7.00 -4.72 -32.70
CA VAL A 238 6.01 -5.61 -32.11
C VAL A 238 4.85 -4.77 -31.61
N LEU A 239 3.67 -4.97 -32.21
CA LEU A 239 2.43 -4.32 -31.79
C LEU A 239 1.59 -5.28 -30.95
N ILE A 240 1.27 -4.87 -29.72
CA ILE A 240 0.38 -5.59 -28.81
C ILE A 240 -1.04 -5.09 -29.02
N THR A 241 -1.90 -5.97 -29.47
CA THR A 241 -3.33 -5.73 -29.68
C THR A 241 -4.15 -6.40 -28.57
N GLU A 242 -5.42 -6.02 -28.45
CA GLU A 242 -6.36 -6.62 -27.48
C GLU A 242 -6.49 -8.14 -27.67
N GLU A 243 -6.47 -8.61 -28.91
CA GLU A 243 -6.59 -10.05 -29.24
C GLU A 243 -5.42 -10.87 -28.66
N LYS A 244 -4.20 -10.34 -28.76
CA LYS A 244 -3.03 -10.97 -28.16
C LYS A 244 -3.23 -11.13 -26.65
N ILE A 245 -3.69 -10.10 -25.95
CA ILE A 245 -3.92 -10.14 -24.49
C ILE A 245 -4.99 -11.17 -24.12
N LYS A 246 -6.12 -11.21 -24.86
CA LYS A 246 -7.19 -12.20 -24.62
C LYS A 246 -6.75 -13.63 -24.91
N GLY A 247 -5.87 -13.83 -25.90
CA GLY A 247 -5.30 -15.14 -26.23
C GLY A 247 -4.48 -15.74 -25.09
N PHE A 248 -3.72 -14.92 -24.35
CA PHE A 248 -2.92 -15.35 -23.20
C PHE A 248 -3.79 -15.76 -22.00
N THR A 249 -4.84 -15.00 -21.71
CA THR A 249 -5.76 -15.31 -20.60
C THR A 249 -6.49 -16.65 -20.81
N ARG A 250 -6.69 -17.10 -22.05
CA ARG A 250 -7.26 -18.42 -22.34
C ARG A 250 -6.27 -19.56 -22.07
N LYS A 251 -4.97 -19.38 -22.31
CA LYS A 251 -3.94 -20.39 -22.03
C LYS A 251 -3.78 -20.65 -20.52
N GLU A 252 -3.82 -19.61 -19.68
CA GLU A 252 -3.74 -19.76 -18.21
C GLU A 252 -4.96 -20.50 -17.59
N LYS A 253 -6.13 -20.45 -18.24
CA LYS A 253 -7.33 -21.16 -17.73
C LYS A 253 -7.40 -22.64 -18.13
N VAL A 254 -6.50 -23.10 -18.99
CA VAL A 254 -6.45 -24.47 -19.54
C VAL A 254 -5.24 -25.26 -18.98
N ALA A 255 -4.32 -24.61 -18.31
CA ALA A 255 -3.18 -25.21 -17.61
C ALA A 255 -3.46 -25.27 -16.11
#